data_8f2d571a499a6b59ef117e4077b32017
#
_entry.id   8f2d571a499a6b59ef117e4077b32017
#
_cell.length_a   1.000
_cell.length_b   1.000
_cell.length_c   1.000
_cell.angle_alpha   90.00
_cell.angle_beta   90.00
_cell.angle_gamma   90.00
#
_symmetry.space_group_name_H-M   'P 1'
#
loop_
_entity.id
_entity.type
_entity.pdbx_description
1 polymer ?
#
loop_
_entity_poly.entity_id
_entity_poly.type
_entity_poly.pdbx_seq_one_letter_code
_entity_poly.pdbx_strand_id
1 'polypeptide(L)'
;MMAITSLWPFAQWGIDIMGSLPQGKRQVKFLLVAIDYFTKWVEAEALAIIIKAKVRSFVWKNIVCRFGIPQTIISDNGRQFDSQGFRSFCSSLGIKNKYSSLGHPQGN
;
A
#
# COMPACT_ATOMS: atom_id res chain seq x y z
N MET A 1 -2.03 19.75 -7.48
CA MET A 1 -1.71 18.53 -6.73
C MET A 1 -1.97 18.71 -5.26
N MET A 2 -2.53 17.71 -4.66
CA MET A 2 -2.80 17.79 -3.23
C MET A 2 -1.61 17.31 -2.45
N ALA A 3 -1.16 18.11 -1.51
CA ALA A 3 -0.13 17.65 -0.59
C ALA A 3 -0.76 16.75 0.47
N ILE A 4 -0.09 15.65 0.76
CA ILE A 4 -0.53 14.75 1.81
C ILE A 4 0.30 15.05 3.04
N THR A 5 -0.38 15.42 4.11
CA THR A 5 0.26 15.78 5.35
C THR A 5 -0.11 14.75 6.40
N SER A 6 0.88 14.24 7.10
CA SER A 6 0.66 13.34 8.21
C SER A 6 1.05 14.04 9.50
N LEU A 7 0.23 13.88 10.52
CA LEU A 7 0.43 14.59 11.78
C LEU A 7 1.43 13.90 12.70
N TRP A 8 1.67 12.60 12.51
CA TRP A 8 2.61 11.87 13.34
C TRP A 8 3.14 10.66 12.57
N PRO A 9 4.27 10.09 13.04
CA PRO A 9 4.89 8.97 12.35
C PRO A 9 3.96 7.76 12.26
N PHE A 10 4.01 7.13 11.11
CA PHE A 10 3.36 5.84 10.84
C PHE A 10 1.83 5.87 10.88
N ALA A 11 1.24 7.08 10.85
CA ALA A 11 -0.20 7.21 10.83
C ALA A 11 -0.78 7.03 9.42
N GLN A 12 -0.07 7.46 8.41
CA GLN A 12 -0.56 7.42 7.04
C GLN A 12 0.48 6.82 6.12
N TRP A 13 0.07 5.78 5.41
CA TRP A 13 0.94 5.05 4.50
C TRP A 13 0.39 5.10 3.10
N GLY A 14 1.26 5.35 2.13
CA GLY A 14 0.93 5.15 0.73
C GLY A 14 1.39 3.76 0.31
N ILE A 15 0.58 3.04 -0.45
CA ILE A 15 0.92 1.70 -0.88
C ILE A 15 0.69 1.57 -2.38
N ASP A 16 1.61 0.87 -3.04
CA ASP A 16 1.55 0.74 -4.49
C ASP A 16 2.21 -0.57 -4.92
N ILE A 17 1.88 -1.01 -6.11
CA ILE A 17 2.48 -2.19 -6.72
C ILE A 17 3.21 -1.74 -7.97
N MET A 18 4.50 -2.00 -8.02
CA MET A 18 5.33 -1.70 -9.17
C MET A 18 5.57 -3.00 -9.94
N GLY A 19 5.33 -2.98 -11.21
CA GLY A 19 5.55 -4.13 -12.07
C GLY A 19 5.04 -3.83 -13.47
N SER A 20 5.29 -4.58 -14.45
CA SER A 20 6.05 -5.81 -14.38
C SER A 20 7.54 -5.48 -14.44
N LEU A 21 8.30 -6.01 -13.50
CA LEU A 21 9.73 -5.77 -13.46
C LEU A 21 10.45 -6.74 -14.40
N PRO A 22 11.63 -6.38 -14.89
CA PRO A 22 12.42 -7.32 -15.66
C PRO A 22 12.69 -8.56 -14.80
N GLN A 23 12.51 -9.72 -15.40
CA GLN A 23 12.74 -10.94 -14.67
C GLN A 23 14.22 -11.17 -14.47
N GLY A 24 14.58 -11.39 -13.24
CA GLY A 24 15.90 -11.88 -12.94
C GLY A 24 15.87 -13.37 -12.80
N LYS A 25 16.85 -13.87 -12.12
CA LYS A 25 16.99 -15.33 -11.95
C LYS A 25 15.86 -15.94 -11.15
N ARG A 26 15.20 -15.16 -10.32
CA ARG A 26 14.17 -15.68 -9.42
C ARG A 26 12.77 -15.40 -9.91
N GLN A 27 12.63 -14.89 -11.09
CA GLN A 27 11.33 -14.62 -11.66
C GLN A 27 10.47 -13.69 -10.81
N VAL A 28 11.10 -12.78 -10.09
CA VAL A 28 10.39 -11.76 -9.34
C VAL A 28 9.87 -10.74 -10.34
N LYS A 29 8.57 -10.48 -10.33
CA LYS A 29 7.95 -9.62 -11.32
C LYS A 29 7.38 -8.34 -10.75
N PHE A 30 7.07 -8.32 -9.47
CA PHE A 30 6.36 -7.20 -8.87
C PHE A 30 7.03 -6.79 -7.58
N LEU A 31 6.88 -5.51 -7.27
CA LEU A 31 7.37 -4.98 -6.00
C LEU A 31 6.20 -4.28 -5.32
N LEU A 32 5.84 -4.76 -4.15
CA LEU A 32 4.82 -4.14 -3.32
C LEU A 32 5.52 -3.19 -2.37
N VAL A 33 5.15 -1.91 -2.39
CA VAL A 33 5.87 -0.86 -1.69
C VAL A 33 4.91 -0.07 -0.83
N ALA A 34 5.33 0.23 0.38
CA ALA A 34 4.60 1.14 1.26
C ALA A 34 5.55 2.21 1.78
N ILE A 35 5.07 3.44 1.83
CA ILE A 35 5.86 4.55 2.35
C ILE A 35 5.07 5.27 3.42
N ASP A 36 5.72 5.53 4.56
CA ASP A 36 5.14 6.36 5.60
C ASP A 36 5.34 7.82 5.23
N TYR A 37 4.23 8.56 5.15
CA TYR A 37 4.31 9.94 4.69
C TYR A 37 5.02 10.87 5.65
N PHE A 38 5.04 10.54 6.92
CA PHE A 38 5.70 11.39 7.90
C PHE A 38 7.22 11.21 7.85
N THR A 39 7.69 9.97 8.01
CA THR A 39 9.12 9.70 8.12
C THR A 39 9.79 9.41 6.79
N LYS A 40 8.99 9.10 5.77
CA LYS A 40 9.45 8.63 4.46
C LYS A 40 10.08 7.24 4.53
N TRP A 41 9.83 6.51 5.60
CA TRP A 41 10.28 5.13 5.71
C TRP A 41 9.57 4.27 4.68
N VAL A 42 10.29 3.33 4.10
CA VAL A 42 9.77 2.46 3.05
C VAL A 42 9.84 1.02 3.49
N GLU A 43 8.73 0.31 3.31
CA GLU A 43 8.67 -1.15 3.40
C GLU A 43 8.39 -1.68 2.02
N ALA A 44 9.01 -2.81 1.66
CA ALA A 44 8.82 -3.37 0.34
C ALA A 44 8.92 -4.88 0.37
N GLU A 45 8.20 -5.52 -0.53
CA GLU A 45 8.25 -6.97 -0.67
C GLU A 45 8.19 -7.32 -2.15
N ALA A 46 9.09 -8.20 -2.59
CA ALA A 46 9.13 -8.67 -3.97
C ALA A 46 8.21 -9.87 -4.12
N LEU A 47 7.44 -9.89 -5.20
CA LEU A 47 6.44 -10.93 -5.41
C LEU A 47 6.56 -11.46 -6.84
N ALA A 48 6.42 -12.78 -6.97
CA ALA A 48 6.34 -13.40 -8.29
C ALA A 48 4.98 -13.20 -8.92
N ILE A 49 3.94 -13.18 -8.10
CA ILE A 49 2.57 -12.95 -8.55
C ILE A 49 1.89 -12.02 -7.57
N ILE A 50 0.86 -11.32 -8.06
CA ILE A 50 0.05 -10.46 -7.22
C ILE A 50 -1.28 -11.14 -6.94
N ILE A 51 -1.55 -11.40 -5.68
CA ILE A 51 -2.87 -11.88 -5.26
C ILE A 51 -3.30 -11.06 -4.05
N LYS A 52 -4.59 -10.99 -3.84
CA LYS A 52 -5.16 -10.12 -2.81
C LYS A 52 -4.69 -10.49 -1.41
N ALA A 53 -4.53 -11.78 -1.16
CA ALA A 53 -4.07 -12.22 0.15
C ALA A 53 -2.65 -11.77 0.45
N LYS A 54 -1.81 -11.63 -0.58
CA LYS A 54 -0.45 -11.14 -0.38
C LYS A 54 -0.43 -9.69 0.05
N VAL A 55 -1.35 -8.90 -0.46
CA VAL A 55 -1.43 -7.49 -0.08
C VAL A 55 -1.83 -7.36 1.39
N ARG A 56 -2.82 -8.11 1.83
CA ARG A 56 -3.23 -8.10 3.23
C ARG A 56 -2.09 -8.57 4.15
N SER A 57 -1.44 -9.64 3.75
CA SER A 57 -0.32 -10.18 4.52
C SER A 57 0.81 -9.17 4.64
N PHE A 58 1.09 -8.45 3.56
CA PHE A 58 2.12 -7.42 3.58
C PHE A 58 1.76 -6.29 4.56
N VAL A 59 0.54 -5.80 4.49
CA VAL A 59 0.11 -4.74 5.41
C VAL A 59 0.20 -5.22 6.84
N TRP A 60 -0.26 -6.42 7.11
CA TRP A 60 -0.23 -6.97 8.46
C TRP A 60 1.21 -7.08 8.97
N LYS A 61 2.08 -7.75 8.21
CA LYS A 61 3.43 -8.04 8.67
C LYS A 61 4.34 -6.82 8.68
N ASN A 62 4.25 -6.00 7.64
CA ASN A 62 5.23 -4.95 7.45
C ASN A 62 4.80 -3.61 8.03
N ILE A 63 3.51 -3.41 8.22
CA ILE A 63 3.01 -2.16 8.78
C ILE A 63 2.47 -2.38 10.18
N VAL A 64 1.42 -3.19 10.30
CA VAL A 64 0.71 -3.32 11.58
C VAL A 64 1.60 -3.92 12.66
N CYS A 65 2.26 -5.03 12.35
CA CYS A 65 3.08 -5.72 13.34
C CYS A 65 4.35 -4.96 13.67
N ARG A 66 4.83 -4.12 12.77
CA ARG A 66 6.07 -3.39 13.01
C ARG A 66 5.86 -2.01 13.59
N PHE A 67 4.80 -1.33 13.18
CA PHE A 67 4.62 0.09 13.52
C PHE A 67 3.27 0.39 14.18
N GLY A 68 2.39 -0.59 14.25
CA GLY A 68 1.07 -0.37 14.79
C GLY A 68 0.04 -0.17 13.71
N ILE A 69 -1.23 -0.09 14.11
CA ILE A 69 -2.32 0.07 13.17
C ILE A 69 -2.33 1.50 12.66
N PRO A 70 -2.21 1.72 11.35
CA PRO A 70 -2.23 3.08 10.83
C PRO A 70 -3.63 3.66 10.85
N GLN A 71 -3.71 4.98 10.80
CA GLN A 71 -5.00 5.65 10.67
C GLN A 71 -5.55 5.49 9.26
N THR A 72 -4.67 5.62 8.26
CA THR A 72 -5.08 5.68 6.87
C THR A 72 -4.08 4.97 5.98
N ILE A 73 -4.60 4.26 4.98
CA ILE A 73 -3.81 3.74 3.89
C ILE A 73 -4.33 4.37 2.61
N ILE A 74 -3.42 4.92 1.80
CA ILE A 74 -3.72 5.57 0.55
C ILE A 74 -3.16 4.73 -0.58
N SER A 75 -3.99 4.37 -1.54
CA SER A 75 -3.59 3.57 -2.69
C SER A 75 -4.31 4.07 -3.93
N ASP A 76 -3.94 3.53 -5.09
CA ASP A 76 -4.73 3.79 -6.28
C ASP A 76 -5.96 2.87 -6.26
N ASN A 77 -6.76 2.91 -7.31
CA ASN A 77 -7.99 2.11 -7.40
C ASN A 77 -7.74 0.74 -7.99
N GLY A 78 -6.53 0.22 -7.86
CA GLY A 78 -6.22 -1.10 -8.37
C GLY A 78 -7.03 -2.19 -7.70
N ARG A 79 -7.27 -3.28 -8.41
CA ARG A 79 -8.12 -4.36 -7.91
C ARG A 79 -7.60 -4.95 -6.61
N GLN A 80 -6.29 -4.96 -6.42
CA GLN A 80 -5.69 -5.55 -5.24
C GLN A 80 -6.03 -4.74 -3.99
N PHE A 81 -6.23 -3.44 -4.15
CA PHE A 81 -6.51 -2.55 -3.02
C PHE A 81 -8.00 -2.24 -2.91
N ASP A 82 -8.73 -2.34 -4.01
CA ASP A 82 -10.16 -2.06 -4.01
C ASP A 82 -10.94 -3.35 -4.12
N SER A 83 -10.57 -4.32 -3.31
CA SER A 83 -11.29 -5.58 -3.21
C SER A 83 -12.06 -5.60 -1.90
N GLN A 84 -13.13 -6.38 -1.88
CA GLN A 84 -13.91 -6.50 -0.66
C GLN A 84 -13.07 -7.08 0.47
N GLY A 85 -12.20 -8.05 0.17
CA GLY A 85 -11.35 -8.64 1.18
C GLY A 85 -10.41 -7.63 1.81
N PHE A 86 -9.79 -6.80 0.99
CA PHE A 86 -8.88 -5.79 1.53
C PHE A 86 -9.64 -4.73 2.30
N ARG A 87 -10.79 -4.28 1.79
CA ARG A 87 -11.59 -3.30 2.48
C ARG A 87 -12.10 -3.82 3.82
N SER A 88 -12.53 -5.09 3.85
CA SER A 88 -12.96 -5.68 5.10
C SER A 88 -11.83 -5.82 6.11
N PHE A 89 -10.65 -6.18 5.63
CA PHE A 89 -9.46 -6.28 6.47
C PHE A 89 -9.17 -4.93 7.12
N CYS A 90 -9.12 -3.87 6.32
CA CYS A 90 -8.85 -2.54 6.86
C CYS A 90 -9.95 -2.08 7.80
N SER A 91 -11.19 -2.31 7.43
CA SER A 91 -12.32 -1.90 8.26
C SER A 91 -12.30 -2.59 9.61
N SER A 92 -11.95 -3.88 9.64
CA SER A 92 -11.90 -4.61 10.90
C SER A 92 -10.84 -4.08 11.85
N LEU A 93 -9.81 -3.42 11.31
CA LEU A 93 -8.75 -2.83 12.10
C LEU A 93 -8.95 -1.33 12.34
N GLY A 94 -10.02 -0.77 11.81
CA GLY A 94 -10.24 0.66 11.93
C GLY A 94 -9.37 1.52 11.03
N ILE A 95 -8.81 0.93 9.97
CA ILE A 95 -7.97 1.65 9.02
C ILE A 95 -8.87 2.26 7.95
N LYS A 96 -8.69 3.56 7.72
CA LYS A 96 -9.41 4.26 6.68
C LYS A 96 -8.69 4.06 5.34
N ASN A 97 -9.42 3.65 4.33
CA ASN A 97 -8.88 3.54 2.97
C ASN A 97 -9.20 4.80 2.20
N LYS A 98 -8.18 5.38 1.58
CA LYS A 98 -8.35 6.48 0.64
C LYS A 98 -7.77 6.04 -0.67
N TYR A 99 -8.51 6.27 -1.75
CA TYR A 99 -8.07 5.93 -3.08
C TYR A 99 -7.71 7.19 -3.81
N SER A 100 -6.55 7.16 -4.43
CA SER A 100 -6.01 8.31 -5.10
C SER A 100 -6.03 8.06 -6.59
N SER A 101 -6.29 9.08 -7.37
CA SER A 101 -6.22 8.97 -8.81
C SER A 101 -4.89 9.51 -9.32
N LEU A 102 -3.82 9.16 -8.64
CA LEU A 102 -2.51 9.68 -8.96
C LEU A 102 -2.04 9.34 -10.35
N GLY A 103 -2.61 8.34 -10.94
CA GLY A 103 -2.23 7.99 -12.29
C GLY A 103 -2.61 9.02 -13.30
N HIS A 104 -3.41 10.00 -12.93
CA HIS A 104 -3.74 11.06 -13.84
C HIS A 104 -4.00 12.28 -13.04
N PRO A 105 -3.60 13.17 -13.53
CA PRO A 105 -3.64 14.44 -12.90
C PRO A 105 -4.99 15.03 -12.93
N GLN A 106 -5.37 14.77 -12.80
CA GLN A 106 -6.30 15.11 -12.66
C GLN A 106 -6.55 15.83 -12.38
N GLY A 107 -6.14 15.53 -12.82
CA GLY A 107 -6.18 15.77 -12.49
C GLY A 107 -6.20 16.30 -12.28
N ASN A 108 -6.09 16.22 -12.44
CA ASN A 108 -6.10 16.39 -12.10
C ASN A 108 -6.00 16.67 -11.94
#